data_230ebfea9af9a8677a9c3569eadf7f7a
#
_entry.id   230ebfea9af9a8677a9c3569eadf7f7a
#
_cell.length_a   1.000
_cell.length_b   1.000
_cell.length_c   1.000
_cell.angle_alpha   90.00
_cell.angle_beta   90.00
_cell.angle_gamma   90.00
#
_symmetry.space_group_name_H-M   'P 1'
#
loop_
_entity.id
_entity.type
_entity.pdbx_description
1 polymer ?
#
loop_
_entity_poly.entity_id
_entity_poly.type
_entity_poly.pdbx_seq_one_letter_code
_entity_poly.pdbx_strand_id
1 'polypeptide(L)'
;MQSLSLQLIDSPDHPQLPALRALLLEYQRWLGIDLCFQDFEREMAELPGAYAPPDGRLYVASVGHEPAGCVALRRHDAQSGEMKRLYLRAAYQGQGLGKQLAEHLILDAKNAGYRRLLLDTLPLMQAAQAMYAKLGFEETNAYVYNPVEGVKYMALTL
;
A
#
# COMPACT_ATOMS: atom_id res chain seq x y z
N MET A 1 10.35 -11.42 19.32
CA MET A 1 9.34 -11.16 18.27
C MET A 1 9.08 -9.66 18.21
N GLN A 2 9.28 -9.07 17.06
CA GLN A 2 9.03 -7.65 16.88
C GLN A 2 7.53 -7.42 16.69
N SER A 3 6.98 -6.42 17.37
CA SER A 3 5.58 -6.06 17.20
C SER A 3 5.46 -4.80 16.35
N LEU A 4 4.50 -4.84 15.44
CA LEU A 4 4.21 -3.76 14.51
C LEU A 4 3.12 -2.88 15.10
N SER A 5 3.33 -1.57 15.09
CA SER A 5 2.30 -0.60 15.41
C SER A 5 1.95 0.21 14.17
N LEU A 6 0.66 0.51 13.99
CA LEU A 6 0.15 1.26 12.85
C LEU A 6 -0.42 2.58 13.32
N GLN A 7 -0.06 3.66 12.64
CA GLN A 7 -0.66 4.97 12.86
C GLN A 7 -1.37 5.44 11.61
N LEU A 8 -2.65 5.72 11.72
CA LEU A 8 -3.47 6.25 10.63
C LEU A 8 -3.13 7.72 10.39
N ILE A 9 -2.76 8.04 9.18
CA ILE A 9 -2.54 9.42 8.74
C ILE A 9 -3.86 9.94 8.15
N ASP A 10 -4.59 10.71 8.93
CA ASP A 10 -5.93 11.18 8.55
C ASP A 10 -6.01 12.70 8.28
N SER A 11 -4.89 13.39 8.36
CA SER A 11 -4.83 14.83 8.20
C SER A 11 -3.49 15.28 7.64
N PRO A 12 -3.43 16.39 6.88
CA PRO A 12 -2.17 16.92 6.39
C PRO A 12 -1.24 17.45 7.48
N ASP A 13 -1.75 17.58 8.70
CA ASP A 13 -0.99 18.07 9.86
C ASP A 13 -0.50 16.94 10.76
N HIS A 14 -0.71 15.69 10.38
CA HIS A 14 -0.35 14.56 11.22
C HIS A 14 1.17 14.54 11.49
N PRO A 15 1.59 14.31 12.77
CA PRO A 15 3.02 14.36 13.14
C PRO A 15 3.89 13.33 12.42
N GLN A 16 3.31 12.21 11.97
CA GLN A 16 4.05 11.16 11.26
C GLN A 16 4.10 11.35 9.74
N LEU A 17 3.51 12.41 9.21
CA LEU A 17 3.50 12.65 7.78
C LEU A 17 4.91 12.83 7.18
N PRO A 18 5.84 13.53 7.84
CA PRO A 18 7.22 13.58 7.33
C PRO A 18 7.89 12.21 7.24
N ALA A 19 7.66 11.33 8.21
CA ALA A 19 8.18 9.96 8.18
C ALA A 19 7.57 9.17 7.02
N LEU A 20 6.28 9.33 6.78
CA LEU A 20 5.60 8.69 5.64
C LEU A 20 6.17 9.17 4.31
N ARG A 21 6.39 10.48 4.14
CA ARG A 21 6.99 11.01 2.91
C ARG A 21 8.37 10.42 2.66
N ALA A 22 9.18 10.30 3.71
CA ALA A 22 10.49 9.68 3.60
C ALA A 22 10.39 8.22 3.14
N LEU A 23 9.45 7.46 3.68
CA LEU A 23 9.21 6.07 3.29
C LEU A 23 8.78 5.96 1.83
N LEU A 24 7.91 6.85 1.35
CA LEU A 24 7.43 6.83 -0.03
C LEU A 24 8.56 7.19 -1.01
N LEU A 25 9.43 8.12 -0.65
CA LEU A 25 10.61 8.45 -1.46
C LEU A 25 11.60 7.28 -1.51
N GLU A 26 11.80 6.58 -0.39
CA GLU A 26 12.61 5.36 -0.35
C GLU A 26 12.00 4.28 -1.24
N TYR A 27 10.69 4.12 -1.18
CA TYR A 27 9.96 3.16 -2.00
C TYR A 27 10.18 3.42 -3.49
N GLN A 28 10.05 4.68 -3.92
CA GLN A 28 10.28 5.04 -5.31
C GLN A 28 11.72 4.73 -5.74
N ARG A 29 12.69 5.06 -4.90
CA ARG A 29 14.11 4.76 -5.17
C ARG A 29 14.37 3.25 -5.24
N TRP A 30 13.76 2.52 -4.31
CA TRP A 30 13.91 1.06 -4.27
C TRP A 30 13.34 0.40 -5.52
N LEU A 31 12.21 0.89 -6.02
CA LEU A 31 11.61 0.40 -7.26
C LEU A 31 12.51 0.66 -8.48
N GLY A 32 13.28 1.74 -8.47
CA GLY A 32 14.06 2.15 -9.61
C GLY A 32 13.24 2.61 -10.80
N ILE A 33 11.98 2.95 -10.57
CA ILE A 33 10.99 3.32 -11.60
C ILE A 33 10.46 4.69 -11.27
N ASP A 34 10.32 5.54 -12.30
CA ASP A 34 9.66 6.83 -12.15
C ASP A 34 8.15 6.60 -12.04
N LEU A 35 7.57 7.02 -10.93
CA LEU A 35 6.14 6.88 -10.67
C LEU A 35 5.32 8.08 -11.20
N CYS A 36 5.88 8.91 -12.09
CA CYS A 36 5.15 10.02 -12.72
C CYS A 36 3.83 9.59 -13.35
N PHE A 37 3.77 8.38 -13.94
CA PHE A 37 2.56 7.85 -14.53
C PHE A 37 1.42 7.66 -13.51
N GLN A 38 1.74 7.68 -12.21
CA GLN A 38 0.78 7.59 -11.12
C GLN A 38 0.57 8.94 -10.42
N ASP A 39 1.03 10.05 -11.00
CA ASP A 39 0.97 11.38 -10.37
C ASP A 39 1.63 11.42 -8.99
N PHE A 40 2.77 10.77 -8.85
CA PHE A 40 3.41 10.59 -7.55
C PHE A 40 3.76 11.90 -6.85
N GLU A 41 4.27 12.90 -7.58
CA GLU A 41 4.62 14.20 -7.00
C GLU A 41 3.39 14.91 -6.43
N ARG A 42 2.29 14.86 -7.16
CA ARG A 42 1.02 15.44 -6.73
C ARG A 42 0.48 14.70 -5.50
N GLU A 43 0.55 13.36 -5.52
CA GLU A 43 0.16 12.53 -4.38
C GLU A 43 0.94 12.93 -3.14
N MET A 44 2.27 13.09 -3.25
CA MET A 44 3.13 13.49 -2.14
C MET A 44 2.77 14.86 -1.57
N ALA A 45 2.40 15.80 -2.43
CA ALA A 45 2.03 17.15 -2.02
C ALA A 45 0.68 17.20 -1.30
N GLU A 46 -0.24 16.31 -1.66
CA GLU A 46 -1.63 16.33 -1.21
C GLU A 46 -1.95 15.33 -0.11
N LEU A 47 -0.98 14.58 0.40
CA LEU A 47 -1.21 13.54 1.41
C LEU A 47 -2.00 14.08 2.62
N PRO A 48 -2.96 13.32 3.16
CA PRO A 48 -3.39 11.99 2.76
C PRO A 48 -4.24 11.92 1.48
N GLY A 49 -4.77 13.02 0.98
CA GLY A 49 -5.49 13.10 -0.31
C GLY A 49 -6.52 11.98 -0.50
N ALA A 50 -6.38 11.22 -1.57
CA ALA A 50 -7.28 10.11 -1.90
C ALA A 50 -7.23 8.95 -0.89
N TYR A 51 -6.22 8.91 -0.04
CA TYR A 51 -6.08 7.91 1.02
C TYR A 51 -6.76 8.30 2.33
N ALA A 52 -7.41 9.45 2.37
CA ALA A 52 -8.09 9.93 3.58
C ALA A 52 -9.37 9.13 3.86
N PRO A 53 -9.72 8.92 5.16
CA PRO A 53 -11.01 8.34 5.50
C PRO A 53 -12.17 9.25 5.03
N PRO A 54 -13.36 8.70 4.83
CA PRO A 54 -13.80 7.33 5.13
C PRO A 54 -13.45 6.31 4.06
N ASP A 55 -13.14 6.73 2.82
CA ASP A 55 -12.94 5.83 1.69
C ASP A 55 -11.56 5.20 1.67
N GLY A 56 -10.57 5.91 2.18
CA GLY A 56 -9.18 5.49 2.15
C GLY A 56 -8.58 5.27 3.54
N ARG A 57 -7.36 4.78 3.52
CA ARG A 57 -6.52 4.60 4.71
C ARG A 57 -5.07 4.84 4.31
N LEU A 58 -4.31 5.44 5.22
CA LEU A 58 -2.88 5.67 5.02
C LEU A 58 -2.19 5.43 6.34
N TYR A 59 -1.29 4.45 6.37
CA TYR A 59 -0.62 4.06 7.60
C TYR A 59 0.89 4.20 7.51
N VAL A 60 1.47 4.71 8.60
CA VAL A 60 2.88 4.46 8.92
C VAL A 60 2.92 3.26 9.86
N ALA A 61 3.75 2.28 9.50
CA ALA A 61 4.03 1.13 10.34
C ALA A 61 5.36 1.34 11.04
N SER A 62 5.39 1.13 12.34
CA SER A 62 6.59 1.28 13.16
C SER A 62 6.86 0.02 13.95
N VAL A 63 8.15 -0.24 14.19
CA VAL A 63 8.62 -1.29 15.10
C VAL A 63 9.34 -0.57 16.24
N GLY A 64 8.81 -0.69 17.46
CA GLY A 64 9.23 0.20 18.53
C GLY A 64 8.85 1.64 18.18
N HIS A 65 9.85 2.52 18.14
CA HIS A 65 9.65 3.93 17.71
C HIS A 65 10.19 4.22 16.31
N GLU A 66 10.66 3.18 15.59
CA GLU A 66 11.29 3.34 14.29
C GLU A 66 10.28 3.11 13.18
N PRO A 67 10.11 4.06 12.25
CA PRO A 67 9.30 3.83 11.06
C PRO A 67 9.88 2.67 10.25
N ALA A 68 9.05 1.68 9.98
CA ALA A 68 9.46 0.45 9.30
C ALA A 68 8.88 0.32 7.90
N GLY A 69 7.71 0.93 7.66
CA GLY A 69 7.04 0.81 6.38
C GLY A 69 5.73 1.58 6.33
N CYS A 70 4.99 1.35 5.26
CA CYS A 70 3.71 2.02 5.02
C CYS A 70 2.79 1.17 4.17
N VAL A 71 1.52 1.55 4.13
CA VAL A 71 0.53 0.97 3.23
C VAL A 71 -0.63 1.95 3.07
N ALA A 72 -1.28 1.93 1.93
CA ALA A 72 -2.40 2.81 1.64
C ALA A 72 -3.56 2.08 0.97
N LEU A 73 -4.76 2.58 1.21
CA LEU A 73 -6.00 2.15 0.57
C LEU A 73 -6.68 3.37 -0.02
N ARG A 74 -7.15 3.27 -1.25
CA ARG A 74 -7.99 4.31 -1.86
C ARG A 74 -9.16 3.67 -2.59
N ARG A 75 -10.19 4.48 -2.85
CA ARG A 75 -11.32 4.03 -3.68
C ARG A 75 -10.88 3.93 -5.13
N HIS A 76 -11.21 2.83 -5.79
CA HIS A 76 -11.07 2.69 -7.23
C HIS A 76 -12.42 2.93 -7.93
N ASP A 77 -13.48 2.27 -7.46
CA ASP A 77 -14.85 2.47 -7.91
C ASP A 77 -15.83 2.25 -6.76
N ALA A 78 -17.13 2.26 -7.04
CA ALA A 78 -18.16 2.14 -6.01
C ALA A 78 -18.06 0.87 -5.17
N GLN A 79 -17.45 -0.21 -5.70
CA GLN A 79 -17.37 -1.51 -5.04
C GLN A 79 -15.95 -1.96 -4.75
N SER A 80 -14.95 -1.26 -5.27
CA SER A 80 -13.56 -1.70 -5.22
C SER A 80 -12.67 -0.69 -4.55
N GLY A 81 -11.89 -1.16 -3.57
CA GLY A 81 -10.73 -0.43 -3.05
C GLY A 81 -9.47 -0.90 -3.77
N GLU A 82 -8.44 -0.08 -3.70
CA GLU A 82 -7.12 -0.42 -4.23
C GLU A 82 -6.07 -0.28 -3.14
N MET A 83 -5.30 -1.34 -2.91
CA MET A 83 -4.15 -1.31 -2.01
C MET A 83 -2.94 -0.76 -2.77
N LYS A 84 -2.30 0.24 -2.18
CA LYS A 84 -1.14 0.91 -2.80
C LYS A 84 -0.05 1.14 -1.76
N ARG A 85 1.17 1.33 -2.26
CA ARG A 85 2.30 1.81 -1.44
C ARG A 85 2.64 0.89 -0.27
N LEU A 86 2.44 -0.42 -0.43
CA LEU A 86 2.93 -1.39 0.55
C LEU A 86 4.45 -1.47 0.44
N TYR A 87 5.12 -1.02 1.47
CA TYR A 87 6.59 -0.97 1.51
C TYR A 87 7.09 -1.24 2.91
N LEU A 88 8.13 -2.03 3.01
CA LEU A 88 8.90 -2.24 4.23
C LEU A 88 10.37 -1.98 3.95
N ARG A 89 11.02 -1.26 4.86
CA ARG A 89 12.47 -1.08 4.82
C ARG A 89 13.17 -2.44 4.91
N ALA A 90 14.33 -2.56 4.26
CA ALA A 90 15.06 -3.83 4.15
C ALA A 90 15.28 -4.53 5.50
N ALA A 91 15.58 -3.76 6.55
CA ALA A 91 15.83 -4.29 7.89
C ALA A 91 14.62 -5.03 8.49
N TYR A 92 13.41 -4.77 7.97
CA TYR A 92 12.16 -5.33 8.50
C TYR A 92 11.51 -6.34 7.58
N GLN A 93 12.12 -6.61 6.43
CA GLN A 93 11.61 -7.60 5.48
C GLN A 93 11.90 -9.04 5.95
N GLY A 94 11.10 -9.99 5.47
CA GLY A 94 11.32 -11.39 5.78
C GLY A 94 10.86 -11.84 7.17
N GLN A 95 10.08 -11.01 7.87
CA GLN A 95 9.63 -11.28 9.25
C GLN A 95 8.11 -11.39 9.36
N GLY A 96 7.40 -11.44 8.24
CA GLY A 96 5.95 -11.52 8.22
C GLY A 96 5.23 -10.19 8.42
N LEU A 97 5.94 -9.08 8.48
CA LEU A 97 5.34 -7.76 8.73
C LEU A 97 4.53 -7.26 7.53
N GLY A 98 4.99 -7.54 6.31
CA GLY A 98 4.25 -7.20 5.09
C GLY A 98 2.89 -7.89 5.04
N LYS A 99 2.83 -9.16 5.47
CA LYS A 99 1.58 -9.90 5.57
C LYS A 99 0.64 -9.26 6.60
N GLN A 100 1.17 -8.83 7.74
CA GLN A 100 0.37 -8.14 8.77
C GLN A 100 -0.22 -6.84 8.24
N LEU A 101 0.56 -6.06 7.48
CA LEU A 101 0.07 -4.82 6.85
C LEU A 101 -1.05 -5.12 5.86
N ALA A 102 -0.85 -6.10 4.99
CA ALA A 102 -1.85 -6.48 4.00
C ALA A 102 -3.13 -6.99 4.66
N GLU A 103 -3.02 -7.84 5.68
CA GLU A 103 -4.17 -8.35 6.42
C GLU A 103 -4.96 -7.24 7.10
N HIS A 104 -4.27 -6.28 7.69
CA HIS A 104 -4.91 -5.11 8.31
C HIS A 104 -5.70 -4.32 7.28
N LEU A 105 -5.11 -4.08 6.12
CA LEU A 105 -5.75 -3.31 5.06
C LEU A 105 -6.94 -4.05 4.45
N ILE A 106 -6.86 -5.37 4.34
CA ILE A 106 -7.98 -6.22 3.90
C ILE A 106 -9.17 -6.02 4.85
N LEU A 107 -8.92 -6.05 6.14
CA LEU A 107 -9.98 -5.83 7.15
C LEU A 107 -10.56 -4.42 7.03
N ASP A 108 -9.73 -3.41 6.86
CA ASP A 108 -10.17 -2.03 6.65
C ASP A 108 -11.03 -1.89 5.40
N ALA A 109 -10.64 -2.54 4.32
CA ALA A 109 -11.40 -2.52 3.07
C ALA A 109 -12.80 -3.13 3.26
N LYS A 110 -12.89 -4.25 3.98
CA LYS A 110 -14.18 -4.86 4.34
C LYS A 110 -15.03 -3.88 5.16
N ASN A 111 -14.44 -3.28 6.17
CA ASN A 111 -15.14 -2.35 7.07
C ASN A 111 -15.57 -1.07 6.36
N ALA A 112 -14.85 -0.65 5.34
CA ALA A 112 -15.21 0.51 4.50
C ALA A 112 -16.33 0.19 3.50
N GLY A 113 -16.74 -1.08 3.38
CA GLY A 113 -17.84 -1.49 2.53
C GLY A 113 -17.45 -1.92 1.13
N TYR A 114 -16.16 -2.06 0.84
CA TYR A 114 -15.71 -2.55 -0.47
C TYR A 114 -16.03 -4.05 -0.61
N ARG A 115 -16.35 -4.45 -1.83
CA ARG A 115 -16.63 -5.85 -2.16
C ARG A 115 -15.40 -6.56 -2.69
N ARG A 116 -14.41 -5.82 -3.17
CA ARG A 116 -13.15 -6.39 -3.62
C ARG A 116 -12.01 -5.40 -3.37
N LEU A 117 -10.82 -5.96 -3.25
CA LEU A 117 -9.58 -5.19 -3.10
C LEU A 117 -8.68 -5.50 -4.29
N LEU A 118 -8.25 -4.45 -4.97
CA LEU A 118 -7.40 -4.53 -6.16
C LEU A 118 -5.99 -4.11 -5.83
N LEU A 119 -5.03 -4.61 -6.58
CA LEU A 119 -3.64 -4.12 -6.56
C LEU A 119 -2.97 -4.37 -7.90
N ASP A 120 -1.96 -3.58 -8.20
CA ASP A 120 -1.00 -3.89 -9.25
C ASP A 120 0.38 -4.14 -8.60
N THR A 121 1.15 -5.04 -9.19
CA THR A 121 2.44 -5.44 -8.64
C THR A 121 3.46 -5.64 -9.75
N LEU A 122 4.69 -5.23 -9.50
CA LEU A 122 5.75 -5.24 -10.49
C LEU A 122 6.47 -6.58 -10.54
N PRO A 123 7.09 -6.94 -11.69
CA PRO A 123 7.78 -8.23 -11.83
C PRO A 123 8.86 -8.50 -10.78
N LEU A 124 9.53 -7.46 -10.30
CA LEU A 124 10.58 -7.61 -9.29
C LEU A 124 10.05 -7.98 -7.91
N MET A 125 8.73 -7.85 -7.68
CA MET A 125 8.10 -8.06 -6.38
C MET A 125 7.59 -9.50 -6.20
N GLN A 126 8.42 -10.49 -6.49
CA GLN A 126 8.00 -11.89 -6.46
C GLN A 126 7.57 -12.37 -5.07
N ALA A 127 8.27 -11.93 -4.03
CA ALA A 127 7.91 -12.29 -2.65
C ALA A 127 6.55 -11.72 -2.25
N ALA A 128 6.27 -10.48 -2.65
CA ALA A 128 4.97 -9.85 -2.41
C ALA A 128 3.86 -10.58 -3.18
N GLN A 129 4.10 -10.92 -4.44
CA GLN A 129 3.14 -11.66 -5.26
C GLN A 129 2.79 -13.02 -4.63
N ALA A 130 3.79 -13.74 -4.13
CA ALA A 130 3.57 -15.01 -3.44
C ALA A 130 2.73 -14.82 -2.17
N MET A 131 2.99 -13.76 -1.43
CA MET A 131 2.21 -13.41 -0.24
C MET A 131 0.76 -13.09 -0.60
N TYR A 132 0.53 -12.29 -1.63
CA TYR A 132 -0.83 -11.95 -2.08
C TYR A 132 -1.60 -13.21 -2.49
N ALA A 133 -0.96 -14.11 -3.24
CA ALA A 133 -1.60 -15.37 -3.63
C ALA A 133 -2.02 -16.20 -2.41
N LYS A 134 -1.18 -16.26 -1.39
CA LYS A 134 -1.50 -16.97 -0.14
C LYS A 134 -2.65 -16.32 0.63
N LEU A 135 -2.82 -15.01 0.50
CA LEU A 135 -3.94 -14.28 1.12
C LEU A 135 -5.24 -14.44 0.34
N GLY A 136 -5.20 -15.06 -0.84
CA GLY A 136 -6.39 -15.31 -1.65
C GLY A 136 -6.55 -14.40 -2.86
N PHE A 137 -5.60 -13.51 -3.11
CA PHE A 137 -5.62 -12.69 -4.33
C PHE A 137 -5.42 -13.56 -5.56
N GLU A 138 -6.17 -13.25 -6.62
CA GLU A 138 -6.07 -13.91 -7.91
C GLU A 138 -5.73 -12.90 -9.00
N GLU A 139 -5.05 -13.34 -10.04
CA GLU A 139 -4.77 -12.46 -11.17
C GLU A 139 -6.07 -12.01 -11.83
N THR A 140 -6.11 -10.76 -12.25
CA THR A 140 -7.23 -10.15 -12.93
C THR A 140 -6.76 -9.30 -14.11
N ASN A 141 -7.69 -8.74 -14.86
CA ASN A 141 -7.39 -7.85 -15.98
C ASN A 141 -6.90 -6.49 -15.48
N ALA A 142 -6.19 -5.78 -16.37
CA ALA A 142 -5.77 -4.42 -16.08
C ALA A 142 -7.00 -3.55 -15.78
N TYR A 143 -6.94 -2.82 -14.69
CA TYR A 143 -7.98 -1.88 -14.26
C TYR A 143 -7.48 -0.43 -14.28
N VAL A 144 -6.18 -0.26 -14.42
CA VAL A 144 -5.50 1.05 -14.55
C VAL A 144 -4.38 0.92 -15.56
N TYR A 145 -3.93 2.06 -16.08
CA TYR A 145 -2.76 2.10 -16.93
C TYR A 145 -1.48 1.94 -16.08
N ASN A 146 -0.64 0.99 -16.45
CA ASN A 146 0.71 0.85 -15.89
C ASN A 146 1.65 0.46 -17.03
N PRO A 147 2.62 1.33 -17.41
CA PRO A 147 3.48 1.08 -18.57
C PRO A 147 4.57 0.05 -18.32
N VAL A 148 4.73 -0.44 -17.09
CA VAL A 148 5.80 -1.38 -16.75
C VAL A 148 5.50 -2.73 -17.38
N GLU A 149 6.46 -3.25 -18.18
CA GLU A 149 6.33 -4.57 -18.78
C GLU A 149 6.30 -5.64 -17.69
N GLY A 150 5.38 -6.61 -17.82
CA GLY A 150 5.26 -7.71 -16.88
C GLY A 150 4.49 -7.39 -15.60
N VAL A 151 3.88 -6.20 -15.49
CA VAL A 151 3.04 -5.86 -14.35
C VAL A 151 1.87 -6.84 -14.26
N LYS A 152 1.54 -7.25 -13.03
CA LYS A 152 0.38 -8.10 -12.74
C LYS A 152 -0.67 -7.29 -12.00
N TYR A 153 -1.92 -7.60 -12.31
CA TYR A 153 -3.09 -7.05 -11.61
C TYR A 153 -3.74 -8.17 -10.83
N MET A 154 -4.06 -7.92 -9.58
CA MET A 154 -4.63 -8.94 -8.69
C MET A 154 -5.86 -8.39 -7.98
N ALA A 155 -6.78 -9.28 -7.64
CA ALA A 155 -8.02 -8.94 -6.95
C ALA A 155 -8.33 -9.96 -5.87
N LEU A 156 -8.86 -9.46 -4.76
CA LEU A 156 -9.36 -10.28 -3.66
C LEU A 156 -10.84 -9.96 -3.45
N THR A 157 -11.68 -10.99 -3.47
CA THR A 157 -13.10 -10.85 -3.10
C THR A 157 -13.19 -10.74 -1.58
N LEU A 158 -13.84 -9.68 -1.13
CA LEU A 158 -13.99 -9.39 0.29
C LEU A 158 -15.27 -9.96 0.90
#